data_788ee4f2c19dcaa7757b1631689483a6
#
_entry.id   788ee4f2c19dcaa7757b1631689483a6
#
_cell.length_a   1.000
_cell.length_b   1.000
_cell.length_c   1.000
_cell.angle_alpha   90.00
_cell.angle_beta   90.00
_cell.angle_gamma   90.00
#
_symmetry.space_group_name_H-M   'P 1'
#
loop_
_entity.id
_entity.type
_entity.pdbx_description
1 polymer ?
#
loop_
_entity_poly.entity_id
_entity_poly.type
_entity_poly.pdbx_seq_one_letter_code
_entity_poly.pdbx_strand_id
1 'polypeptide(L)'
;IRNINGEFMVLEDNLRVPSGVSYMLENRMVMRDVFPELFTKYKVSSVHQYPNKLYHCMLECVPRKTRNPHMCVLTPGRYNSAYFEHRFLAEQMGIALVEGKDLFVEKDFVYMKTVTGPMKVDCIYRRIDDNFLDPKVFYKHSLLGVPGLFKCWRKGNVGIVNAPGTGIADDKAIYSYVDKMIKFYLDEEPKLKQVQTFL
;
A
#
# COMPACT_ATOMS: atom_id res chain seq x y z
N ILE A 1 -3.87 -18.36 6.79
CA ILE A 1 -3.38 -19.55 7.52
C ILE A 1 -3.88 -20.83 6.87
N ARG A 2 -3.27 -21.96 7.20
CA ARG A 2 -3.81 -23.29 6.84
C ARG A 2 -4.39 -23.95 8.09
N ASN A 3 -5.59 -24.49 7.97
CA ASN A 3 -6.20 -25.27 9.05
C ASN A 3 -5.62 -26.71 9.09
N ILE A 4 -6.07 -27.51 10.06
CA ILE A 4 -5.61 -28.90 10.24
C ILE A 4 -5.93 -29.78 9.01
N ASN A 5 -6.94 -29.46 8.24
CA ASN A 5 -7.34 -30.17 7.02
C ASN A 5 -6.55 -29.70 5.78
N GLY A 6 -5.63 -28.75 5.94
CA GLY A 6 -4.84 -28.17 4.87
C GLY A 6 -5.55 -27.10 4.02
N GLU A 7 -6.75 -26.66 4.40
CA GLU A 7 -7.49 -25.60 3.71
C GLU A 7 -6.92 -24.23 4.10
N PHE A 8 -6.85 -23.31 3.12
CA PHE A 8 -6.49 -21.92 3.39
C PHE A 8 -7.70 -21.15 3.95
N MET A 9 -7.44 -20.39 5.01
CA MET A 9 -8.43 -19.56 5.67
C MET A 9 -7.86 -18.14 5.85
N VAL A 10 -8.72 -17.14 5.72
CA VAL A 10 -8.40 -15.75 6.05
C VAL A 10 -8.35 -15.61 7.56
N LEU A 11 -7.31 -14.99 8.10
CA LEU A 11 -7.14 -14.72 9.52
C LEU A 11 -7.52 -13.28 9.88
N GLU A 12 -7.18 -12.35 9.00
CA GLU A 12 -7.48 -10.92 9.15
C GLU A 12 -7.29 -10.21 7.80
N ASP A 13 -7.82 -9.02 7.70
CA ASP A 13 -7.61 -8.09 6.59
C ASP A 13 -6.77 -6.91 7.07
N ASN A 14 -5.83 -6.47 6.25
CA ASN A 14 -4.97 -5.31 6.51
C ASN A 14 -4.97 -4.40 5.29
N LEU A 15 -5.75 -3.31 5.34
CA LEU A 15 -5.95 -2.41 4.20
C LEU A 15 -5.34 -1.03 4.39
N ARG A 16 -4.96 -0.65 5.61
CA ARG A 16 -4.42 0.67 5.88
C ARG A 16 -2.98 0.82 5.36
N VAL A 17 -2.04 0.08 5.95
CA VAL A 17 -0.61 0.11 5.60
C VAL A 17 -0.04 -1.32 5.64
N PRO A 18 -0.54 -2.24 4.78
CA PRO A 18 -0.06 -3.62 4.79
C PRO A 18 1.43 -3.70 4.48
N SER A 19 2.16 -4.62 5.13
CA SER A 19 3.59 -4.81 4.95
C SER A 19 3.97 -6.29 4.93
N GLY A 20 5.23 -6.59 4.51
CA GLY A 20 5.78 -7.94 4.48
C GLY A 20 6.00 -8.51 3.07
N VAL A 21 5.50 -7.86 2.02
CA VAL A 21 5.61 -8.38 0.65
C VAL A 21 7.06 -8.39 0.14
N SER A 22 7.89 -7.43 0.56
CA SER A 22 9.31 -7.41 0.23
C SER A 22 10.02 -8.66 0.73
N TYR A 23 9.73 -9.06 1.95
CA TYR A 23 10.30 -10.28 2.53
C TYR A 23 9.81 -11.54 1.82
N MET A 24 8.56 -11.58 1.38
CA MET A 24 8.04 -12.69 0.56
C MET A 24 8.79 -12.78 -0.78
N LEU A 25 9.07 -11.65 -1.43
CA LEU A 25 9.80 -11.59 -2.69
C LEU A 25 11.26 -12.02 -2.51
N GLU A 26 11.94 -11.50 -1.49
CA GLU A 26 13.31 -11.87 -1.14
C GLU A 26 13.41 -13.36 -0.76
N ASN A 27 12.53 -13.86 0.10
CA ASN A 27 12.49 -15.28 0.45
C ASN A 27 12.28 -16.15 -0.79
N ARG A 28 11.41 -15.75 -1.71
CA ARG A 28 11.15 -16.50 -2.94
C ARG A 28 12.40 -16.55 -3.82
N MET A 29 13.16 -15.45 -3.90
CA MET A 29 14.41 -15.38 -4.65
C MET A 29 15.48 -16.31 -4.02
N VAL A 30 15.71 -16.17 -2.72
CA VAL A 30 16.67 -17.01 -1.97
C VAL A 30 16.30 -18.49 -2.08
N MET A 31 15.02 -18.83 -1.89
CA MET A 31 14.56 -20.23 -2.01
C MET A 31 14.79 -20.80 -3.40
N ARG A 32 14.60 -20.01 -4.45
CA ARG A 32 14.87 -20.45 -5.83
C ARG A 32 16.35 -20.69 -6.07
N ASP A 33 17.20 -19.83 -5.51
CA ASP A 33 18.64 -19.93 -5.69
C ASP A 33 19.25 -21.10 -4.89
N VAL A 34 18.70 -21.40 -3.70
CA VAL A 34 19.16 -22.50 -2.85
C VAL A 34 18.58 -23.84 -3.28
N PHE A 35 17.33 -23.87 -3.75
CA PHE A 35 16.61 -25.11 -4.10
C PHE A 35 15.99 -25.07 -5.50
N PRO A 36 16.77 -24.83 -6.56
CA PRO A 36 16.24 -24.65 -7.93
C PRO A 36 15.46 -25.88 -8.43
N GLU A 37 15.87 -27.10 -8.01
CA GLU A 37 15.24 -28.34 -8.39
C GLU A 37 13.80 -28.46 -7.87
N LEU A 38 13.52 -27.92 -6.67
CA LEU A 38 12.17 -27.92 -6.12
C LEU A 38 11.24 -27.04 -6.94
N PHE A 39 11.72 -25.89 -7.41
CA PHE A 39 10.95 -24.97 -8.24
C PHE A 39 10.59 -25.62 -9.59
N THR A 40 11.51 -26.34 -10.20
CA THR A 40 11.27 -27.08 -11.44
C THR A 40 10.28 -28.23 -11.21
N LYS A 41 10.50 -29.03 -10.17
CA LYS A 41 9.67 -30.20 -9.84
C LYS A 41 8.22 -29.84 -9.50
N TYR A 42 8.03 -28.81 -8.68
CA TYR A 42 6.70 -28.42 -8.17
C TYR A 42 6.05 -27.29 -8.96
N LYS A 43 6.69 -26.79 -10.03
CA LYS A 43 6.17 -25.71 -10.88
C LYS A 43 5.68 -24.51 -10.07
N VAL A 44 6.50 -24.05 -9.13
CA VAL A 44 6.13 -22.97 -8.21
C VAL A 44 5.86 -21.67 -8.98
N SER A 45 4.66 -21.13 -8.82
CA SER A 45 4.24 -19.92 -9.51
C SER A 45 5.08 -18.71 -9.12
N SER A 46 5.38 -17.85 -10.11
CA SER A 46 6.16 -16.63 -9.89
C SER A 46 5.35 -15.57 -9.14
N VAL A 47 6.04 -14.82 -8.30
CA VAL A 47 5.49 -13.66 -7.54
C VAL A 47 6.24 -12.36 -7.84
N HIS A 48 7.27 -12.39 -8.69
CA HIS A 48 8.15 -11.23 -8.97
C HIS A 48 7.42 -10.05 -9.62
N GLN A 49 6.23 -10.27 -10.20
CA GLN A 49 5.44 -9.21 -10.83
C GLN A 49 4.71 -8.30 -9.83
N TYR A 50 4.78 -8.58 -8.52
CA TYR A 50 4.05 -7.81 -7.53
C TYR A 50 4.34 -6.29 -7.58
N PRO A 51 5.61 -5.82 -7.61
CA PRO A 51 5.89 -4.39 -7.70
C PRO A 51 5.32 -3.74 -8.95
N ASN A 52 5.38 -4.43 -10.08
CA ASN A 52 4.81 -3.94 -11.34
C ASN A 52 3.28 -3.84 -11.27
N LYS A 53 2.60 -4.83 -10.67
CA LYS A 53 1.16 -4.78 -10.45
C LYS A 53 0.75 -3.66 -9.49
N LEU A 54 1.54 -3.42 -8.44
CA LEU A 54 1.33 -2.29 -7.53
C LEU A 54 1.50 -0.96 -8.25
N TYR A 55 2.52 -0.82 -9.09
CA TYR A 55 2.72 0.35 -9.95
C TYR A 55 1.52 0.61 -10.85
N HIS A 56 1.00 -0.40 -11.53
CA HIS A 56 -0.20 -0.27 -12.36
C HIS A 56 -1.45 0.08 -11.55
N CYS A 57 -1.62 -0.49 -10.36
CA CYS A 57 -2.69 -0.11 -9.45
C CYS A 57 -2.61 1.39 -9.07
N MET A 58 -1.40 1.90 -8.82
CA MET A 58 -1.20 3.33 -8.57
C MET A 58 -1.53 4.18 -9.80
N LEU A 59 -1.20 3.72 -11.01
CA LEU A 59 -1.57 4.41 -12.26
C LEU A 59 -3.09 4.56 -12.41
N GLU A 60 -3.85 3.52 -12.08
CA GLU A 60 -5.32 3.58 -12.12
C GLU A 60 -5.91 4.55 -11.07
N CYS A 61 -5.16 4.78 -9.99
CA CYS A 61 -5.56 5.74 -8.94
C CYS A 61 -5.16 7.18 -9.23
N VAL A 62 -4.51 7.48 -10.34
CA VAL A 62 -4.20 8.85 -10.79
C VAL A 62 -5.49 9.57 -11.17
N PRO A 63 -5.90 10.65 -10.47
CA PRO A 63 -7.24 11.24 -10.65
C PRO A 63 -7.42 11.92 -12.02
N ARG A 64 -6.34 12.37 -12.61
CA ARG A 64 -6.35 13.06 -13.92
C ARG A 64 -5.41 12.32 -14.84
N LYS A 65 -5.94 11.77 -15.93
CA LYS A 65 -5.14 11.10 -16.94
C LYS A 65 -4.07 12.06 -17.46
N THR A 66 -2.81 11.70 -17.26
CA THR A 66 -1.64 12.36 -17.80
C THR A 66 -0.75 11.34 -18.49
N ARG A 67 -0.01 11.78 -19.50
CA ARG A 67 0.84 10.87 -20.29
C ARG A 67 1.96 10.26 -19.45
N ASN A 68 2.54 11.04 -18.53
CA ASN A 68 3.65 10.64 -17.67
C ASN A 68 3.35 11.05 -16.23
N PRO A 69 2.56 10.28 -15.45
CA PRO A 69 2.26 10.62 -14.07
C PRO A 69 3.50 10.43 -13.20
N HIS A 70 3.75 11.40 -12.32
CA HIS A 70 4.79 11.27 -11.32
C HIS A 70 4.20 10.67 -10.03
N MET A 71 4.77 9.57 -9.60
CA MET A 71 4.36 8.84 -8.41
C MET A 71 5.51 8.72 -7.43
N CYS A 72 5.19 8.57 -6.14
CA CYS A 72 6.20 8.36 -5.11
C CYS A 72 5.69 7.46 -3.99
N VAL A 73 6.62 6.89 -3.23
CA VAL A 73 6.35 6.22 -1.95
C VAL A 73 6.60 7.21 -0.83
N LEU A 74 5.58 7.53 -0.04
CA LEU A 74 5.70 8.39 1.14
C LEU A 74 5.98 7.55 2.38
N THR A 75 7.20 7.64 2.90
CA THR A 75 7.68 6.92 4.08
C THR A 75 7.77 7.83 5.31
N PRO A 76 7.57 7.30 6.53
CA PRO A 76 7.88 8.03 7.77
C PRO A 76 9.38 8.13 8.05
N GLY A 77 10.22 7.53 7.21
CA GLY A 77 11.68 7.61 7.29
C GLY A 77 12.35 6.37 7.87
N ARG A 78 13.68 6.44 7.95
CA ARG A 78 14.58 5.32 8.24
C ARG A 78 14.42 4.65 9.61
N TYR A 79 13.75 5.30 10.55
CA TYR A 79 13.49 4.74 11.88
C TYR A 79 12.24 3.86 11.94
N ASN A 80 11.49 3.77 10.84
CA ASN A 80 10.34 2.88 10.75
C ASN A 80 10.79 1.44 10.55
N SER A 81 10.20 0.49 11.25
CA SER A 81 10.54 -0.94 11.17
C SER A 81 10.35 -1.53 9.76
N ALA A 82 9.42 -0.98 8.97
CA ALA A 82 9.16 -1.40 7.60
C ALA A 82 9.93 -0.57 6.54
N TYR A 83 10.92 0.25 6.95
CA TYR A 83 11.65 1.13 6.00
C TYR A 83 12.33 0.36 4.88
N PHE A 84 12.86 -0.84 5.17
CA PHE A 84 13.42 -1.73 4.14
C PHE A 84 12.40 -1.98 3.02
N GLU A 85 11.16 -2.34 3.38
CA GLU A 85 10.11 -2.59 2.40
C GLU A 85 9.73 -1.34 1.61
N HIS A 86 9.67 -0.17 2.27
CA HIS A 86 9.35 1.09 1.58
C HIS A 86 10.39 1.39 0.48
N ARG A 87 11.66 1.24 0.82
CA ARG A 87 12.76 1.42 -0.11
C ARG A 87 12.75 0.36 -1.21
N PHE A 88 12.63 -0.90 -0.84
CA PHE A 88 12.58 -2.03 -1.78
C PHE A 88 11.49 -1.82 -2.84
N LEU A 89 10.27 -1.51 -2.40
CA LEU A 89 9.15 -1.31 -3.34
C LEU A 89 9.35 -0.07 -4.22
N ALA A 90 9.87 1.03 -3.68
CA ALA A 90 10.18 2.23 -4.47
C ALA A 90 11.21 1.92 -5.57
N GLU A 91 12.29 1.22 -5.22
CA GLU A 91 13.34 0.80 -6.16
C GLU A 91 12.80 -0.15 -7.23
N GLN A 92 12.02 -1.16 -6.83
CA GLN A 92 11.43 -2.12 -7.76
C GLN A 92 10.39 -1.51 -8.72
N MET A 93 9.66 -0.49 -8.27
CA MET A 93 8.71 0.27 -9.10
C MET A 93 9.40 1.37 -9.93
N GLY A 94 10.64 1.71 -9.65
CA GLY A 94 11.35 2.82 -10.30
C GLY A 94 10.77 4.20 -9.98
N ILE A 95 10.20 4.39 -8.78
CA ILE A 95 9.62 5.65 -8.34
C ILE A 95 10.35 6.21 -7.11
N ALA A 96 10.17 7.51 -6.86
CA ALA A 96 10.87 8.18 -5.75
C ALA A 96 10.38 7.67 -4.38
N LEU A 97 11.33 7.47 -3.45
CA LEU A 97 11.06 7.33 -2.02
C LEU A 97 11.23 8.70 -1.37
N VAL A 98 10.18 9.19 -0.70
CA VAL A 98 10.15 10.53 -0.11
C VAL A 98 9.64 10.50 1.33
N GLU A 99 10.11 11.45 2.14
CA GLU A 99 9.55 11.76 3.46
C GLU A 99 8.62 12.98 3.37
N GLY A 100 7.81 13.25 4.39
CA GLY A 100 6.88 14.39 4.38
C GLY A 100 7.56 15.74 4.14
N LYS A 101 8.80 15.92 4.60
CA LYS A 101 9.60 17.15 4.38
C LYS A 101 9.99 17.39 2.91
N ASP A 102 9.99 16.33 2.08
CA ASP A 102 10.34 16.40 0.66
C ASP A 102 9.13 16.79 -0.21
N LEU A 103 7.93 16.77 0.38
CA LEU A 103 6.69 17.16 -0.27
C LEU A 103 6.17 18.50 0.28
N PHE A 104 5.42 19.20 -0.55
CA PHE A 104 4.68 20.41 -0.15
C PHE A 104 3.43 20.58 -1.01
N VAL A 105 2.49 21.41 -0.52
CA VAL A 105 1.26 21.73 -1.22
C VAL A 105 1.31 23.20 -1.67
N GLU A 106 1.07 23.42 -2.95
CA GLU A 106 0.88 24.74 -3.54
C GLU A 106 -0.35 24.72 -4.46
N LYS A 107 -1.23 25.73 -4.32
CA LYS A 107 -2.45 25.90 -5.14
C LYS A 107 -3.30 24.61 -5.25
N ASP A 108 -3.41 23.89 -4.11
CA ASP A 108 -4.14 22.63 -3.99
C ASP A 108 -3.56 21.46 -4.81
N PHE A 109 -2.30 21.51 -5.22
CA PHE A 109 -1.54 20.40 -5.81
C PHE A 109 -0.35 20.02 -4.93
N VAL A 110 0.04 18.76 -4.99
CA VAL A 110 1.20 18.24 -4.28
C VAL A 110 2.43 18.30 -5.17
N TYR A 111 3.53 18.76 -4.62
CA TYR A 111 4.81 18.82 -5.32
C TYR A 111 5.91 18.12 -4.49
N MET A 112 6.81 17.47 -5.18
CA MET A 112 8.05 16.92 -4.64
C MET A 112 9.19 17.91 -4.94
N LYS A 113 10.03 18.15 -3.94
CA LYS A 113 11.28 18.91 -4.10
C LYS A 113 12.30 18.07 -4.85
N THR A 114 12.81 18.57 -5.95
CA THR A 114 13.89 17.93 -6.72
C THR A 114 15.01 18.90 -6.98
N VAL A 115 16.18 18.39 -7.38
CA VAL A 115 17.35 19.22 -7.72
C VAL A 115 17.12 20.11 -8.93
N THR A 116 16.15 19.80 -9.78
CA THR A 116 15.74 20.57 -10.96
C THR A 116 14.55 21.49 -10.71
N GLY A 117 14.03 21.53 -9.47
CA GLY A 117 12.87 22.31 -9.08
C GLY A 117 11.68 21.44 -8.66
N PRO A 118 10.53 22.08 -8.34
CA PRO A 118 9.33 21.35 -7.93
C PRO A 118 8.77 20.46 -9.03
N MET A 119 8.48 19.20 -8.68
CA MET A 119 7.84 18.24 -9.57
C MET A 119 6.47 17.89 -9.01
N LYS A 120 5.40 18.11 -9.80
CA LYS A 120 4.04 17.76 -9.41
C LYS A 120 3.91 16.24 -9.18
N VAL A 121 3.25 15.84 -8.07
CA VAL A 121 2.97 14.45 -7.75
C VAL A 121 1.51 14.12 -8.05
N ASP A 122 1.28 13.05 -8.79
CA ASP A 122 -0.06 12.65 -9.26
C ASP A 122 -0.63 11.48 -8.44
N CYS A 123 0.23 10.61 -7.87
CA CYS A 123 -0.20 9.55 -6.96
C CYS A 123 0.88 9.24 -5.91
N ILE A 124 0.44 8.96 -4.70
CA ILE A 124 1.29 8.63 -3.55
C ILE A 124 0.93 7.24 -3.02
N TYR A 125 1.91 6.34 -2.97
CA TYR A 125 1.81 5.13 -2.16
C TYR A 125 2.23 5.48 -0.73
N ARG A 126 1.24 5.64 0.16
CA ARG A 126 1.52 6.05 1.54
C ARG A 126 1.93 4.88 2.42
N ARG A 127 2.97 5.09 3.21
CA ARG A 127 3.42 4.20 4.27
C ARG A 127 3.35 4.87 5.65
N ILE A 128 2.51 5.88 5.75
CA ILE A 128 2.23 6.66 6.97
C ILE A 128 0.79 6.40 7.38
N ASP A 129 0.57 6.21 8.69
CA ASP A 129 -0.76 6.07 9.27
C ASP A 129 -1.62 7.32 9.05
N ASP A 130 -2.94 7.13 8.95
CA ASP A 130 -3.92 8.21 8.73
C ASP A 130 -3.73 9.37 9.70
N ASN A 131 -3.52 9.08 10.97
CA ASN A 131 -3.37 10.09 12.02
C ASN A 131 -2.17 11.03 11.78
N PHE A 132 -1.15 10.59 11.07
CA PHE A 132 0.06 11.37 10.81
C PHE A 132 0.14 11.94 9.40
N LEU A 133 -0.84 11.63 8.53
CA LEU A 133 -0.77 11.93 7.09
C LEU A 133 -0.85 13.43 6.78
N ASP A 134 -1.69 14.18 7.50
CA ASP A 134 -1.85 15.63 7.31
C ASP A 134 -2.06 16.34 8.66
N PRO A 135 -1.08 17.13 9.13
CA PRO A 135 -1.18 17.84 10.41
C PRO A 135 -2.26 18.94 10.43
N LYS A 136 -2.81 19.36 9.28
CA LYS A 136 -3.94 20.32 9.23
C LYS A 136 -5.29 19.66 9.47
N VAL A 137 -5.37 18.32 9.41
CA VAL A 137 -6.65 17.60 9.50
C VAL A 137 -6.65 16.62 10.67
N PHE A 138 -5.52 15.94 10.90
CA PHE A 138 -5.38 14.88 11.91
C PHE A 138 -4.52 15.35 13.08
N TYR A 139 -3.44 14.64 13.39
CA TYR A 139 -2.57 15.00 14.50
C TYR A 139 -1.73 16.25 14.18
N LYS A 140 -2.07 17.39 14.78
CA LYS A 140 -1.51 18.72 14.49
C LYS A 140 0.02 18.84 14.67
N HIS A 141 0.63 17.97 15.48
CA HIS A 141 2.07 17.95 15.71
C HIS A 141 2.80 16.91 14.89
N SER A 142 2.14 16.30 13.88
CA SER A 142 2.80 15.36 12.99
C SER A 142 3.89 16.05 12.16
N LEU A 143 5.10 15.49 12.26
CA LEU A 143 6.25 15.86 11.40
C LEU A 143 6.43 14.89 10.23
N LEU A 144 5.63 13.83 10.17
CA LEU A 144 5.75 12.76 9.17
C LEU A 144 4.94 13.04 7.91
N GLY A 145 3.83 13.75 8.07
CA GLY A 145 2.87 14.00 7.00
C GLY A 145 3.14 15.29 6.23
N VAL A 146 2.22 15.61 5.33
CA VAL A 146 2.31 16.77 4.43
C VAL A 146 1.15 17.72 4.69
N PRO A 147 1.40 18.96 5.17
CA PRO A 147 0.33 19.91 5.47
C PRO A 147 -0.52 20.26 4.25
N GLY A 148 -1.80 19.91 4.27
CA GLY A 148 -2.76 20.19 3.19
C GLY A 148 -2.92 19.06 2.17
N LEU A 149 -2.23 17.93 2.36
CA LEU A 149 -2.32 16.75 1.49
C LEU A 149 -3.75 16.21 1.39
N PHE A 150 -4.45 16.11 2.52
CA PHE A 150 -5.82 15.61 2.57
C PHE A 150 -6.80 16.47 1.76
N LYS A 151 -6.60 17.81 1.76
CA LYS A 151 -7.38 18.72 0.92
C LYS A 151 -7.13 18.48 -0.58
N CYS A 152 -5.87 18.26 -0.98
CA CYS A 152 -5.52 17.93 -2.37
C CYS A 152 -6.18 16.64 -2.82
N TRP A 153 -6.14 15.60 -2.00
CA TRP A 153 -6.78 14.32 -2.26
C TRP A 153 -8.31 14.46 -2.40
N ARG A 154 -8.98 15.14 -1.47
CA ARG A 154 -10.43 15.38 -1.54
C ARG A 154 -10.87 16.16 -2.78
N LYS A 155 -9.99 17.01 -3.32
CA LYS A 155 -10.23 17.73 -4.57
C LYS A 155 -9.94 16.91 -5.83
N GLY A 156 -9.50 15.68 -5.71
CA GLY A 156 -9.11 14.85 -6.84
C GLY A 156 -7.88 15.39 -7.58
N ASN A 157 -6.94 16.00 -6.85
CA ASN A 157 -5.71 16.55 -7.43
C ASN A 157 -4.50 15.63 -7.23
N VAL A 158 -4.62 14.60 -6.39
CA VAL A 158 -3.61 13.57 -6.14
C VAL A 158 -4.30 12.27 -5.73
N GLY A 159 -3.81 11.14 -6.22
CA GLY A 159 -4.20 9.81 -5.73
C GLY A 159 -3.45 9.46 -4.45
N ILE A 160 -4.10 8.75 -3.54
CA ILE A 160 -3.45 8.18 -2.33
C ILE A 160 -3.82 6.71 -2.23
N VAL A 161 -2.83 5.84 -2.20
CA VAL A 161 -2.96 4.39 -2.09
C VAL A 161 -2.26 3.91 -0.80
N ASN A 162 -2.89 3.21 0.12
CA ASN A 162 -4.34 2.99 0.20
C ASN A 162 -5.03 4.28 0.68
N ALA A 163 -6.27 4.44 0.30
CA ALA A 163 -7.02 5.68 0.62
C ALA A 163 -7.08 5.94 2.13
N PRO A 164 -7.08 7.21 2.57
CA PRO A 164 -7.35 7.55 3.95
C PRO A 164 -8.71 6.99 4.41
N GLY A 165 -8.74 6.42 5.61
CA GLY A 165 -9.95 5.79 6.19
C GLY A 165 -10.05 4.28 5.96
N THR A 166 -9.24 3.66 5.10
CA THR A 166 -9.26 2.21 4.88
C THR A 166 -8.91 1.38 6.12
N GLY A 167 -8.31 2.02 7.13
CA GLY A 167 -7.97 1.37 8.39
C GLY A 167 -9.17 0.81 9.18
N ILE A 168 -10.39 1.19 8.83
CA ILE A 168 -11.59 0.56 9.40
C ILE A 168 -11.66 -0.95 9.10
N ALA A 169 -11.11 -1.37 7.95
CA ALA A 169 -11.10 -2.78 7.56
C ALA A 169 -10.04 -3.61 8.31
N ASP A 170 -9.09 -2.95 9.00
CA ASP A 170 -8.11 -3.63 9.87
C ASP A 170 -8.74 -4.06 11.22
N ASP A 171 -9.95 -3.59 11.53
CA ASP A 171 -10.66 -3.91 12.76
C ASP A 171 -11.25 -5.32 12.72
N LYS A 172 -10.91 -6.16 13.72
CA LYS A 172 -11.40 -7.53 13.81
C LYS A 172 -12.91 -7.64 14.00
N ALA A 173 -13.55 -6.61 14.54
CA ALA A 173 -15.02 -6.55 14.59
C ALA A 173 -15.59 -6.43 13.17
N ILE A 174 -15.00 -5.58 12.33
CA ILE A 174 -15.40 -5.47 10.91
C ILE A 174 -15.12 -6.76 10.14
N TYR A 175 -13.97 -7.39 10.41
CA TYR A 175 -13.63 -8.68 9.82
C TYR A 175 -14.74 -9.74 9.96
N SER A 176 -15.43 -9.79 11.11
CA SER A 176 -16.51 -10.75 11.32
C SER A 176 -17.72 -10.59 10.38
N TYR A 177 -17.82 -9.45 9.68
CA TYR A 177 -18.88 -9.16 8.72
C TYR A 177 -18.45 -9.30 7.25
N VAL A 178 -17.16 -9.54 6.96
CA VAL A 178 -16.65 -9.52 5.57
C VAL A 178 -17.37 -10.53 4.67
N ASP A 179 -17.64 -11.76 5.13
CA ASP A 179 -18.41 -12.75 4.37
C ASP A 179 -19.80 -12.24 4.00
N LYS A 180 -20.48 -11.55 4.94
CA LYS A 180 -21.79 -10.95 4.69
C LYS A 180 -21.68 -9.77 3.71
N MET A 181 -20.59 -8.99 3.80
CA MET A 181 -20.33 -7.88 2.87
C MET A 181 -20.09 -8.39 1.45
N ILE A 182 -19.30 -9.45 1.29
CA ILE A 182 -19.07 -10.09 -0.03
C ILE A 182 -20.41 -10.48 -0.64
N LYS A 183 -21.25 -11.21 0.09
CA LYS A 183 -22.58 -11.62 -0.39
C LYS A 183 -23.46 -10.42 -0.73
N PHE A 184 -23.47 -9.39 0.11
CA PHE A 184 -24.34 -8.23 -0.06
C PHE A 184 -23.92 -7.34 -1.23
N TYR A 185 -22.62 -7.02 -1.35
CA TYR A 185 -22.14 -6.06 -2.33
C TYR A 185 -21.75 -6.67 -3.68
N LEU A 186 -21.30 -7.94 -3.68
CA LEU A 186 -20.80 -8.60 -4.88
C LEU A 186 -21.77 -9.68 -5.41
N ASP A 187 -22.79 -10.04 -4.62
CA ASP A 187 -23.70 -11.17 -4.91
C ASP A 187 -22.92 -12.48 -5.18
N GLU A 188 -21.80 -12.67 -4.44
CA GLU A 188 -20.93 -13.83 -4.57
C GLU A 188 -20.78 -14.56 -3.23
N GLU A 189 -20.50 -15.87 -3.29
CA GLU A 189 -20.06 -16.61 -2.11
C GLU A 189 -18.55 -16.38 -1.89
N PRO A 190 -18.11 -16.24 -0.62
CA PRO A 190 -16.69 -16.11 -0.31
C PRO A 190 -15.87 -17.28 -0.84
N LYS A 191 -14.82 -16.99 -1.61
CA LYS A 191 -13.93 -18.03 -2.18
C LYS A 191 -12.99 -18.66 -1.14
N LEU A 192 -12.63 -17.91 -0.10
CA LEU A 192 -11.84 -18.38 1.04
C LEU A 192 -12.71 -18.31 2.29
N LYS A 193 -12.64 -19.35 3.11
CA LYS A 193 -13.31 -19.35 4.42
C LYS A 193 -12.58 -18.41 5.37
N GLN A 194 -13.32 -17.75 6.23
CA GLN A 194 -12.76 -16.99 7.34
C GLN A 194 -12.55 -17.89 8.57
N VAL A 195 -11.60 -17.50 9.42
CA VAL A 195 -11.53 -18.05 10.78
C VAL A 195 -12.75 -17.56 11.56
N GLN A 196 -13.45 -18.50 12.19
CA GLN A 196 -14.63 -18.17 12.97
C GLN A 196 -14.29 -17.15 14.07
N THR A 197 -14.97 -16.04 14.06
CA THR A 197 -14.75 -14.90 14.98
C THR A 197 -16.05 -14.56 15.67
N PHE A 198 -15.99 -14.42 16.98
CA PHE A 198 -17.12 -14.07 17.85
C PHE A 198 -16.91 -12.65 18.40
N LEU A 199 -17.99 -11.86 18.46
CA LEU A 199 -18.06 -10.53 19.06
C LEU A 199 -18.62 -10.61 20.48
#